data_80f60ade9eb19471f970d07b78dc1444
#
_entry.id   80f60ade9eb19471f970d07b78dc1444
#
_cell.length_a   1.000
_cell.length_b   1.000
_cell.length_c   1.000
_cell.angle_alpha   90.00
_cell.angle_beta   90.00
_cell.angle_gamma   90.00
#
_symmetry.space_group_name_H-M   'P 1'
#
loop_
_entity.id
_entity.type
_entity.pdbx_description
1 polymer ?
#
loop_
_entity_poly.entity_id
_entity_poly.type
_entity_poly.pdbx_seq_one_letter_code
_entity_poly.pdbx_strand_id
1 'polypeptide(L)'
;PPPPPSPMPTPQTPPTPPQPPLSLPPMGCGTWAWGNQLLWGYNRSMDEELQQVFNHCVSQGITLFDTGDSYGTGRLNGRSETLLGQFADAYSGPNQENICIATKLAAYPWRLTRGSIVKACEGSARRLGRPVDLAQMHWSTANYAPWQEGPFLDGLMDLYEQGQVKGVGLSNFGPKRLKWSYKRFSERGIPIATLQVQYSLVSTYPVTELGIKEVCDELGIRLIAYSPLGLGMLTGKYGPDGPYPKGLRGLVFRQLLPGMRPLLETLGEIATHRNKTPAQVAINWCICKGTIPIPGAKSLKQAEQNAGAMGWSLDSGEVEELDKAAQNSDKTMVQNIFQSR
;
A
#
# COMPACT_ATOMS: atom_id res chain seq x y z
N PRO A 1 -46.32 19.84 45.35
CA PRO A 1 -45.13 19.02 45.31
C PRO A 1 -44.10 19.65 44.35
N PRO A 2 -42.82 19.75 44.75
CA PRO A 2 -41.79 20.30 43.92
C PRO A 2 -41.54 19.39 42.70
N PRO A 3 -41.06 19.91 41.57
CA PRO A 3 -40.74 19.13 40.40
C PRO A 3 -39.55 18.18 40.69
N PRO A 4 -39.48 17.02 40.04
CA PRO A 4 -38.39 16.09 40.22
C PRO A 4 -37.03 16.71 39.80
N PRO A 5 -35.95 16.35 40.50
CA PRO A 5 -34.61 16.89 40.13
C PRO A 5 -34.20 16.47 38.75
N SER A 6 -33.57 17.40 38.03
CA SER A 6 -33.01 17.17 36.69
C SER A 6 -31.99 16.02 36.73
N PRO A 7 -31.94 15.16 35.72
CA PRO A 7 -30.95 14.09 35.67
C PRO A 7 -29.53 14.68 35.63
N MET A 8 -28.66 14.12 36.47
CA MET A 8 -27.24 14.51 36.51
C MET A 8 -26.59 14.22 35.14
N PRO A 9 -25.72 15.10 34.65
CA PRO A 9 -24.98 14.83 33.41
C PRO A 9 -24.13 13.56 33.57
N THR A 10 -24.28 12.67 32.62
CA THR A 10 -23.43 11.48 32.49
C THR A 10 -21.95 11.91 32.52
N PRO A 11 -21.07 11.22 33.24
CA PRO A 11 -19.64 11.51 33.21
C PRO A 11 -19.14 11.43 31.79
N GLN A 12 -18.67 12.54 31.24
CA GLN A 12 -17.96 12.55 29.96
C GLN A 12 -16.64 11.80 30.17
N THR A 13 -16.47 10.73 29.45
CA THR A 13 -15.16 10.04 29.36
C THR A 13 -14.13 11.09 28.96
N PRO A 14 -13.00 11.22 29.65
CA PRO A 14 -11.97 12.17 29.26
C PRO A 14 -11.52 11.86 27.81
N PRO A 15 -11.23 12.89 26.99
CA PRO A 15 -10.77 12.68 25.64
C PRO A 15 -9.52 11.80 25.69
N THR A 16 -9.53 10.74 24.90
CA THR A 16 -8.35 9.88 24.72
C THR A 16 -7.18 10.77 24.29
N PRO A 17 -6.02 10.70 24.93
CA PRO A 17 -4.88 11.50 24.51
C PRO A 17 -4.57 11.21 23.05
N PRO A 18 -4.14 12.24 22.27
CA PRO A 18 -3.83 12.05 20.87
C PRO A 18 -2.79 10.95 20.72
N GLN A 19 -3.10 9.94 19.90
CA GLN A 19 -2.16 8.86 19.62
C GLN A 19 -0.92 9.46 18.93
N PRO A 20 0.29 8.97 19.25
CA PRO A 20 1.47 9.42 18.54
C PRO A 20 1.30 9.16 17.03
N PRO A 21 1.75 10.08 16.16
CA PRO A 21 1.63 9.92 14.74
C PRO A 21 2.31 8.62 14.29
N LEU A 22 1.68 7.90 13.34
CA LEU A 22 2.21 6.66 12.80
C LEU A 22 3.55 6.92 12.11
N SER A 23 4.61 6.29 12.61
CA SER A 23 5.94 6.37 12.00
C SER A 23 6.04 5.37 10.85
N LEU A 24 6.32 5.86 9.64
CA LEU A 24 6.44 5.04 8.45
C LEU A 24 7.87 5.08 7.91
N PRO A 25 8.43 3.92 7.51
CA PRO A 25 9.75 3.85 6.89
C PRO A 25 9.74 4.43 5.47
N PRO A 26 10.93 4.67 4.85
CA PRO A 26 11.01 5.14 3.46
C PRO A 26 10.45 4.16 2.42
N MET A 27 10.40 2.87 2.76
CA MET A 27 9.92 1.79 1.91
C MET A 27 9.22 0.73 2.76
N GLY A 28 8.19 0.10 2.21
CA GLY A 28 7.52 -1.06 2.82
C GLY A 28 7.63 -2.31 1.96
N CYS A 29 6.90 -3.33 2.36
CA CYS A 29 6.78 -4.59 1.63
C CYS A 29 5.30 -4.88 1.36
N GLY A 30 4.94 -5.04 0.09
CA GLY A 30 3.62 -5.50 -0.33
C GLY A 30 3.52 -7.02 -0.22
N THR A 31 2.38 -7.51 0.21
CA THR A 31 2.15 -8.95 0.42
C THR A 31 1.06 -9.53 -0.46
N TRP A 32 0.69 -8.84 -1.53
CA TRP A 32 -0.35 -9.31 -2.44
C TRP A 32 -0.06 -10.68 -3.04
N ALA A 33 1.22 -11.01 -3.26
CA ALA A 33 1.63 -12.32 -3.76
C ALA A 33 1.47 -13.46 -2.74
N TRP A 34 1.42 -13.13 -1.45
CA TRP A 34 1.36 -14.12 -0.38
C TRP A 34 -0.06 -14.68 -0.25
N GLY A 35 -0.22 -15.95 -0.57
CA GLY A 35 -1.52 -16.59 -0.66
C GLY A 35 -2.22 -16.50 -2.02
N ASN A 36 -1.64 -15.81 -3.00
CA ASN A 36 -2.20 -15.65 -4.33
C ASN A 36 -1.67 -16.72 -5.29
N GLN A 37 -2.45 -17.77 -5.47
CA GLN A 37 -2.09 -18.89 -6.36
C GLN A 37 -2.22 -18.53 -7.84
N LEU A 38 -3.28 -17.78 -8.19
CA LEU A 38 -3.68 -17.59 -9.57
C LEU A 38 -2.69 -16.71 -10.35
N LEU A 39 -2.30 -15.58 -9.77
CA LEU A 39 -1.42 -14.61 -10.44
C LEU A 39 0.06 -14.80 -10.11
N TRP A 40 0.35 -15.23 -8.88
CA TRP A 40 1.70 -15.27 -8.35
C TRP A 40 2.22 -16.68 -8.06
N GLY A 41 1.38 -17.71 -8.24
CA GLY A 41 1.77 -19.10 -8.11
C GLY A 41 2.10 -19.54 -6.68
N TYR A 42 1.49 -18.88 -5.68
CA TYR A 42 1.71 -19.23 -4.30
C TYR A 42 1.32 -20.68 -3.99
N ASN A 43 2.12 -21.34 -3.18
CA ASN A 43 1.77 -22.61 -2.51
C ASN A 43 2.42 -22.61 -1.11
N ARG A 44 1.91 -23.48 -0.23
CA ARG A 44 2.31 -23.52 1.18
C ARG A 44 3.78 -23.89 1.41
N SER A 45 4.44 -24.54 0.45
CA SER A 45 5.88 -24.83 0.55
C SER A 45 6.73 -23.56 0.50
N MET A 46 6.17 -22.42 0.09
CA MET A 46 6.84 -21.13 0.09
C MET A 46 6.86 -20.44 1.45
N ASP A 47 6.09 -20.89 2.43
CA ASP A 47 5.87 -20.17 3.68
C ASP A 47 7.18 -19.99 4.48
N GLU A 48 8.06 -20.97 4.48
CA GLU A 48 9.35 -20.88 5.16
C GLU A 48 10.26 -19.78 4.56
N GLU A 49 10.32 -19.69 3.24
CA GLU A 49 11.08 -18.64 2.58
C GLU A 49 10.43 -17.27 2.77
N LEU A 50 9.09 -17.19 2.78
CA LEU A 50 8.36 -15.95 3.08
C LEU A 50 8.62 -15.45 4.51
N GLN A 51 8.79 -16.37 5.49
CA GLN A 51 9.27 -16.00 6.83
C GLN A 51 10.65 -15.35 6.77
N GLN A 52 11.56 -15.89 5.97
CA GLN A 52 12.89 -15.30 5.77
C GLN A 52 12.81 -13.93 5.10
N VAL A 53 11.92 -13.75 4.14
CA VAL A 53 11.62 -12.45 3.51
C VAL A 53 11.18 -11.44 4.58
N PHE A 54 10.22 -11.83 5.40
CA PHE A 54 9.72 -10.98 6.49
C PHE A 54 10.85 -10.59 7.45
N ASN A 55 11.59 -11.55 7.91
CA ASN A 55 12.70 -11.34 8.86
C ASN A 55 13.76 -10.39 8.28
N HIS A 56 14.13 -10.59 7.02
CA HIS A 56 15.10 -9.73 6.35
C HIS A 56 14.59 -8.30 6.22
N CYS A 57 13.35 -8.11 5.78
CA CYS A 57 12.74 -6.79 5.68
C CYS A 57 12.80 -6.05 7.02
N VAL A 58 12.32 -6.66 8.10
CA VAL A 58 12.30 -6.03 9.42
C VAL A 58 13.72 -5.68 9.89
N SER A 59 14.66 -6.60 9.73
CA SER A 59 16.07 -6.37 10.12
C SER A 59 16.72 -5.20 9.38
N GLN A 60 16.28 -4.91 8.16
CA GLN A 60 16.76 -3.80 7.34
C GLN A 60 15.95 -2.49 7.53
N GLY A 61 15.04 -2.44 8.49
CA GLY A 61 14.20 -1.27 8.73
C GLY A 61 13.01 -1.14 7.79
N ILE A 62 12.73 -2.14 6.96
CA ILE A 62 11.51 -2.22 6.14
C ILE A 62 10.43 -2.83 7.03
N THR A 63 9.77 -1.99 7.80
CA THR A 63 8.88 -2.40 8.89
C THR A 63 7.40 -2.24 8.55
N LEU A 64 7.08 -1.59 7.44
CA LEU A 64 5.71 -1.46 6.92
C LEU A 64 5.39 -2.64 6.02
N PHE A 65 4.40 -3.44 6.41
CA PHE A 65 3.86 -4.54 5.60
C PHE A 65 2.42 -4.22 5.21
N ASP A 66 2.19 -4.14 3.91
CA ASP A 66 0.87 -3.88 3.36
C ASP A 66 0.19 -5.18 2.96
N THR A 67 -1.03 -5.36 3.41
CA THR A 67 -1.87 -6.53 3.15
C THR A 67 -3.33 -6.11 2.88
N GLY A 68 -4.23 -7.06 2.81
CA GLY A 68 -5.65 -6.84 2.65
C GLY A 68 -6.47 -8.04 3.12
N ASP A 69 -7.67 -7.82 3.57
CA ASP A 69 -8.58 -8.86 4.01
C ASP A 69 -9.09 -9.74 2.85
N SER A 70 -8.98 -9.24 1.62
CA SER A 70 -9.27 -9.96 0.38
C SER A 70 -8.05 -10.65 -0.24
N TYR A 71 -6.86 -10.55 0.38
CA TYR A 71 -5.64 -11.12 -0.16
C TYR A 71 -5.58 -12.62 0.09
N GLY A 72 -5.35 -13.36 -0.98
CA GLY A 72 -5.44 -14.80 -1.07
C GLY A 72 -6.48 -15.20 -2.12
N THR A 73 -6.49 -16.47 -2.53
CA THR A 73 -7.38 -16.97 -3.56
C THR A 73 -8.21 -18.15 -3.06
N GLY A 74 -9.52 -18.13 -3.33
CA GLY A 74 -10.42 -19.21 -2.97
C GLY A 74 -10.40 -19.50 -1.46
N ARG A 75 -10.04 -20.74 -1.10
CA ARG A 75 -9.92 -21.17 0.31
C ARG A 75 -8.79 -20.51 1.07
N LEU A 76 -7.89 -19.81 0.37
CA LEU A 76 -6.77 -19.04 0.94
C LEU A 76 -7.12 -17.55 1.15
N ASN A 77 -8.37 -17.17 1.03
CA ASN A 77 -8.81 -15.80 1.33
C ASN A 77 -8.42 -15.42 2.76
N GLY A 78 -7.76 -14.26 2.92
CA GLY A 78 -7.18 -13.85 4.21
C GLY A 78 -5.85 -14.52 4.57
N ARG A 79 -5.26 -15.35 3.69
CA ARG A 79 -4.00 -16.06 3.95
C ARG A 79 -2.82 -15.10 4.16
N SER A 80 -2.78 -13.99 3.42
CA SER A 80 -1.72 -12.98 3.57
C SER A 80 -1.68 -12.41 4.99
N GLU A 81 -2.83 -12.05 5.56
CA GLU A 81 -2.92 -11.57 6.94
C GLU A 81 -2.50 -12.66 7.95
N THR A 82 -2.95 -13.89 7.75
CA THR A 82 -2.58 -15.01 8.63
C THR A 82 -1.07 -15.25 8.62
N LEU A 83 -0.44 -15.24 7.46
CA LEU A 83 1.03 -15.37 7.34
C LEU A 83 1.76 -14.24 8.02
N LEU A 84 1.34 -13.00 7.79
CA LEU A 84 1.96 -11.83 8.45
C LEU A 84 1.89 -11.93 9.97
N GLY A 85 0.75 -12.32 10.51
CA GLY A 85 0.59 -12.51 11.95
C GLY A 85 1.54 -13.56 12.51
N GLN A 86 1.64 -14.71 11.86
CA GLN A 86 2.56 -15.79 12.23
C GLN A 86 4.01 -15.34 12.15
N PHE A 87 4.39 -14.62 11.09
CA PHE A 87 5.75 -14.16 10.90
C PHE A 87 6.16 -13.10 11.91
N ALA A 88 5.25 -12.16 12.23
CA ALA A 88 5.50 -11.15 13.23
C ALA A 88 5.64 -11.73 14.65
N ASP A 89 4.84 -12.75 14.97
CA ASP A 89 4.91 -13.45 16.25
C ASP A 89 6.21 -14.25 16.39
N ALA A 90 6.66 -14.89 15.32
CA ALA A 90 7.88 -15.69 15.31
C ALA A 90 9.17 -14.85 15.24
N TYR A 91 9.09 -13.60 14.81
CA TYR A 91 10.27 -12.74 14.66
C TYR A 91 10.75 -12.19 16.00
N SER A 92 12.04 -12.36 16.27
CA SER A 92 12.75 -11.69 17.36
C SER A 92 14.06 -11.13 16.81
N GLY A 93 14.24 -9.81 16.88
CA GLY A 93 15.42 -9.16 16.32
C GLY A 93 15.28 -7.64 16.25
N PRO A 94 16.21 -6.98 15.54
CA PRO A 94 16.18 -5.52 15.40
C PRO A 94 14.87 -5.04 14.80
N ASN A 95 14.41 -3.85 15.23
CA ASN A 95 13.22 -3.16 14.72
C ASN A 95 11.88 -3.89 14.95
N GLN A 96 11.84 -4.92 15.79
CA GLN A 96 10.60 -5.65 16.08
C GLN A 96 9.48 -4.73 16.57
N GLU A 97 9.82 -3.75 17.41
CA GLU A 97 8.88 -2.77 17.97
C GLU A 97 8.31 -1.80 16.93
N ASN A 98 8.95 -1.69 15.77
CA ASN A 98 8.55 -0.80 14.69
C ASN A 98 7.67 -1.46 13.63
N ILE A 99 7.40 -2.77 13.76
CA ILE A 99 6.54 -3.48 12.79
C ILE A 99 5.18 -2.82 12.74
N CYS A 100 4.81 -2.38 11.53
CA CYS A 100 3.53 -1.75 11.21
C CYS A 100 2.82 -2.58 10.15
N ILE A 101 1.69 -3.18 10.51
CA ILE A 101 0.88 -3.95 9.56
C ILE A 101 -0.31 -3.09 9.13
N ALA A 102 -0.32 -2.78 7.84
CA ALA A 102 -1.35 -2.02 7.18
C ALA A 102 -2.26 -2.98 6.41
N THR A 103 -3.49 -3.19 6.87
CA THR A 103 -4.45 -3.98 6.10
C THR A 103 -5.42 -3.09 5.34
N LYS A 104 -6.00 -3.62 4.29
CA LYS A 104 -7.07 -2.98 3.52
C LYS A 104 -8.36 -3.73 3.74
N LEU A 105 -9.41 -2.98 4.01
CA LEU A 105 -10.77 -3.50 4.13
C LEU A 105 -11.47 -3.30 2.79
N ALA A 106 -11.83 -4.40 2.15
CA ALA A 106 -12.48 -4.37 0.84
C ALA A 106 -13.89 -3.77 0.95
N ALA A 107 -14.25 -2.94 -0.02
CA ALA A 107 -15.57 -2.33 -0.10
C ALA A 107 -16.59 -3.30 -0.72
N TYR A 108 -16.77 -4.46 -0.09
CA TYR A 108 -17.75 -5.45 -0.52
C TYR A 108 -19.19 -4.90 -0.45
N PRO A 109 -20.09 -5.31 -1.36
CA PRO A 109 -21.46 -4.80 -1.42
C PRO A 109 -22.29 -4.99 -0.14
N TRP A 110 -21.91 -5.94 0.71
CA TRP A 110 -22.59 -6.21 1.99
C TRP A 110 -22.03 -5.41 3.18
N ARG A 111 -20.94 -4.67 3.00
CA ARG A 111 -20.36 -3.79 4.01
C ARG A 111 -20.97 -2.38 3.91
N LEU A 112 -22.22 -2.25 4.35
CA LEU A 112 -23.03 -1.05 4.15
C LEU A 112 -23.12 -0.14 5.38
N THR A 113 -22.67 -0.62 6.53
CA THR A 113 -22.76 0.10 7.80
C THR A 113 -21.40 0.33 8.42
N ARG A 114 -21.28 1.40 9.23
CA ARG A 114 -20.05 1.64 10.00
C ARG A 114 -19.68 0.46 10.91
N GLY A 115 -20.66 -0.20 11.52
CA GLY A 115 -20.45 -1.39 12.33
C GLY A 115 -19.90 -2.57 11.54
N SER A 116 -20.24 -2.71 10.26
CA SER A 116 -19.69 -3.76 9.39
C SER A 116 -18.19 -3.58 9.12
N ILE A 117 -17.72 -2.33 9.09
CA ILE A 117 -16.31 -2.00 8.93
C ILE A 117 -15.53 -2.32 10.21
N VAL A 118 -16.06 -1.98 11.36
CA VAL A 118 -15.48 -2.37 12.65
C VAL A 118 -15.33 -3.89 12.74
N LYS A 119 -16.37 -4.65 12.40
CA LYS A 119 -16.32 -6.12 12.36
C LYS A 119 -15.29 -6.65 11.35
N ALA A 120 -15.17 -6.03 10.19
CA ALA A 120 -14.19 -6.42 9.19
C ALA A 120 -12.75 -6.26 9.73
N CYS A 121 -12.46 -5.17 10.42
CA CYS A 121 -11.17 -4.94 11.06
C CYS A 121 -10.91 -5.93 12.21
N GLU A 122 -11.89 -6.23 13.02
CA GLU A 122 -11.81 -7.28 14.05
C GLU A 122 -11.48 -8.65 13.43
N GLY A 123 -12.06 -8.97 12.27
CA GLY A 123 -11.73 -10.16 11.51
C GLY A 123 -10.28 -10.18 11.04
N SER A 124 -9.77 -9.07 10.54
CA SER A 124 -8.35 -8.90 10.18
C SER A 124 -7.44 -9.08 11.40
N ALA A 125 -7.77 -8.47 12.52
CA ALA A 125 -7.01 -8.61 13.77
C ALA A 125 -6.96 -10.06 14.26
N ARG A 126 -8.07 -10.80 14.13
CA ARG A 126 -8.09 -12.24 14.47
C ARG A 126 -7.17 -13.07 13.57
N ARG A 127 -7.16 -12.82 12.25
CA ARG A 127 -6.26 -13.53 11.33
C ARG A 127 -4.80 -13.18 11.60
N LEU A 128 -4.52 -11.93 11.91
CA LEU A 128 -3.19 -11.45 12.29
C LEU A 128 -2.76 -11.94 13.69
N GLY A 129 -3.69 -12.28 14.58
CA GLY A 129 -3.37 -12.56 15.99
C GLY A 129 -2.85 -11.34 16.75
N ARG A 130 -3.04 -10.13 16.23
CA ARG A 130 -2.62 -8.85 16.81
C ARG A 130 -3.47 -7.71 16.29
N PRO A 131 -3.51 -6.55 16.97
CA PRO A 131 -4.19 -5.38 16.45
C PRO A 131 -3.64 -4.94 15.10
N VAL A 132 -4.51 -4.42 14.24
CA VAL A 132 -4.13 -3.75 12.99
C VAL A 132 -3.52 -2.39 13.34
N ASP A 133 -2.36 -2.07 12.74
CA ASP A 133 -1.73 -0.76 12.97
C ASP A 133 -2.34 0.33 12.09
N LEU A 134 -2.53 0.06 10.80
CA LEU A 134 -3.13 0.98 9.84
C LEU A 134 -4.28 0.27 9.11
N ALA A 135 -5.50 0.76 9.27
CA ALA A 135 -6.68 0.28 8.55
C ALA A 135 -6.98 1.20 7.36
N GLN A 136 -7.13 0.63 6.18
CA GLN A 136 -7.32 1.36 4.93
C GLN A 136 -8.60 0.94 4.23
N MET A 137 -9.34 1.89 3.66
CA MET A 137 -10.38 1.57 2.68
C MET A 137 -9.70 1.19 1.36
N HIS A 138 -10.05 0.02 0.82
CA HIS A 138 -9.32 -0.58 -0.32
C HIS A 138 -9.53 0.20 -1.63
N TRP A 139 -10.74 0.77 -1.83
CA TRP A 139 -11.06 1.64 -2.98
C TRP A 139 -12.28 2.50 -2.69
N SER A 140 -12.39 3.61 -3.41
CA SER A 140 -13.57 4.48 -3.36
C SER A 140 -14.77 3.85 -4.05
N THR A 141 -15.94 3.97 -3.46
CA THR A 141 -17.21 3.52 -4.05
C THR A 141 -18.02 4.66 -4.68
N ALA A 142 -17.45 5.85 -4.72
CA ALA A 142 -18.16 7.06 -5.15
C ALA A 142 -18.80 6.96 -6.56
N ASN A 143 -18.16 6.23 -7.46
CA ASN A 143 -18.59 6.15 -8.86
C ASN A 143 -19.73 5.15 -9.11
N TYR A 144 -19.98 4.20 -8.19
CA TYR A 144 -20.98 3.13 -8.39
C TYR A 144 -21.87 2.84 -7.18
N ALA A 145 -21.43 3.13 -5.98
CA ALA A 145 -22.18 2.96 -4.73
C ALA A 145 -21.87 4.11 -3.75
N PRO A 146 -22.22 5.36 -4.12
CA PRO A 146 -21.88 6.55 -3.33
C PRO A 146 -22.47 6.54 -1.92
N TRP A 147 -23.56 5.82 -1.70
CA TRP A 147 -24.17 5.63 -0.37
C TRP A 147 -23.33 4.78 0.58
N GLN A 148 -22.39 3.98 0.08
CA GLN A 148 -21.54 3.10 0.88
C GLN A 148 -20.33 3.83 1.46
N GLU A 149 -19.80 4.81 0.77
CA GLU A 149 -18.51 5.43 1.12
C GLU A 149 -18.57 6.17 2.47
N GLY A 150 -19.61 6.95 2.70
CA GLY A 150 -19.80 7.68 3.96
C GLY A 150 -19.78 6.75 5.19
N PRO A 151 -20.68 5.76 5.29
CA PRO A 151 -20.66 4.78 6.37
C PRO A 151 -19.35 4.01 6.52
N PHE A 152 -18.67 3.72 5.40
CA PHE A 152 -17.35 3.07 5.42
C PHE A 152 -16.31 3.95 6.11
N LEU A 153 -16.22 5.21 5.73
CA LEU A 153 -15.32 6.18 6.35
C LEU A 153 -15.65 6.41 7.83
N ASP A 154 -16.92 6.46 8.18
CA ASP A 154 -17.36 6.55 9.57
C ASP A 154 -16.89 5.34 10.39
N GLY A 155 -16.93 4.14 9.82
CA GLY A 155 -16.40 2.93 10.44
C GLY A 155 -14.89 2.99 10.69
N LEU A 156 -14.12 3.52 9.74
CA LEU A 156 -12.67 3.76 9.92
C LEU A 156 -12.42 4.75 11.05
N MET A 157 -13.20 5.83 11.12
CA MET A 157 -13.08 6.81 12.18
C MET A 157 -13.44 6.22 13.56
N ASP A 158 -14.45 5.35 13.61
CA ASP A 158 -14.81 4.63 14.84
C ASP A 158 -13.66 3.74 15.33
N LEU A 159 -12.98 3.02 14.42
CA LEU A 159 -11.82 2.21 14.75
C LEU A 159 -10.70 3.03 15.39
N TYR A 160 -10.43 4.21 14.83
CA TYR A 160 -9.41 5.12 15.36
C TYR A 160 -9.80 5.66 16.74
N GLU A 161 -11.02 6.16 16.90
CA GLU A 161 -11.53 6.72 18.17
C GLU A 161 -11.58 5.68 19.28
N GLN A 162 -11.91 4.41 18.94
CA GLN A 162 -11.93 3.29 19.88
C GLN A 162 -10.54 2.76 20.23
N GLY A 163 -9.49 3.30 19.61
CA GLY A 163 -8.11 2.85 19.84
C GLY A 163 -7.80 1.45 19.28
N GLN A 164 -8.64 0.93 18.36
CA GLN A 164 -8.44 -0.38 17.75
C GLN A 164 -7.35 -0.37 16.68
N VAL A 165 -7.04 0.80 16.11
CA VAL A 165 -5.97 1.02 15.13
C VAL A 165 -5.18 2.26 15.48
N LYS A 166 -3.91 2.33 15.09
CA LYS A 166 -3.04 3.50 15.31
C LYS A 166 -3.23 4.59 14.26
N GLY A 167 -3.74 4.22 13.09
CA GLY A 167 -3.99 5.13 12.00
C GLY A 167 -5.01 4.58 11.02
N VAL A 168 -5.53 5.47 10.19
CA VAL A 168 -6.45 5.16 9.11
C VAL A 168 -5.97 5.77 7.80
N GLY A 169 -6.25 5.08 6.71
CA GLY A 169 -5.81 5.47 5.38
C GLY A 169 -6.85 5.11 4.32
N LEU A 170 -6.56 5.57 3.11
CA LEU A 170 -7.38 5.36 1.93
C LEU A 170 -6.53 4.75 0.80
N SER A 171 -7.19 4.14 -0.17
CA SER A 171 -6.53 3.60 -1.35
C SER A 171 -7.37 3.85 -2.59
N ASN A 172 -6.71 4.18 -3.70
CA ASN A 172 -7.35 4.45 -4.99
C ASN A 172 -8.34 5.64 -4.99
N PHE A 173 -8.13 6.60 -4.10
CA PHE A 173 -8.87 7.86 -4.07
C PHE A 173 -8.15 8.91 -4.92
N GLY A 174 -8.91 9.60 -5.79
CA GLY A 174 -8.43 10.77 -6.51
C GLY A 174 -8.56 12.06 -5.68
N PRO A 175 -8.13 13.20 -6.23
CA PRO A 175 -8.05 14.47 -5.50
C PRO A 175 -9.38 14.93 -4.92
N LYS A 176 -10.45 14.83 -5.68
CA LYS A 176 -11.81 15.29 -5.25
C LYS A 176 -12.31 14.48 -4.06
N ARG A 177 -12.21 13.14 -4.16
CA ARG A 177 -12.68 12.25 -3.10
C ARG A 177 -11.77 12.31 -1.88
N LEU A 178 -10.47 12.51 -2.07
CA LEU A 178 -9.55 12.70 -0.96
C LEU A 178 -9.86 13.97 -0.18
N LYS A 179 -10.08 15.11 -0.83
CA LYS A 179 -10.44 16.37 -0.18
C LYS A 179 -11.78 16.28 0.56
N TRP A 180 -12.77 15.64 -0.05
CA TRP A 180 -14.05 15.38 0.61
C TRP A 180 -13.90 14.52 1.86
N SER A 181 -13.13 13.44 1.76
CA SER A 181 -12.86 12.57 2.90
C SER A 181 -12.07 13.28 3.99
N TYR A 182 -11.06 14.06 3.62
CA TYR A 182 -10.26 14.85 4.56
C TYR A 182 -11.13 15.80 5.38
N LYS A 183 -12.06 16.51 4.74
CA LYS A 183 -13.00 17.38 5.46
C LYS A 183 -13.82 16.59 6.48
N ARG A 184 -14.37 15.44 6.09
CA ARG A 184 -15.18 14.57 6.95
C ARG A 184 -14.38 14.07 8.17
N PHE A 185 -13.13 13.67 7.94
CA PHE A 185 -12.22 13.23 9.02
C PHE A 185 -11.84 14.40 9.95
N SER A 186 -11.58 15.57 9.38
CA SER A 186 -11.20 16.77 10.13
C SER A 186 -12.31 17.25 11.09
N GLU A 187 -13.58 17.09 10.69
CA GLU A 187 -14.74 17.43 11.54
C GLU A 187 -14.77 16.59 12.84
N ARG A 188 -14.15 15.40 12.82
CA ARG A 188 -13.98 14.55 14.02
C ARG A 188 -12.57 14.63 14.61
N GLY A 189 -11.70 15.49 14.08
CA GLY A 189 -10.32 15.63 14.55
C GLY A 189 -9.43 14.42 14.29
N ILE A 190 -9.76 13.60 13.27
CA ILE A 190 -9.03 12.38 12.94
C ILE A 190 -8.16 12.61 11.71
N PRO A 191 -6.84 12.37 11.78
CA PRO A 191 -5.97 12.49 10.63
C PRO A 191 -6.15 11.31 9.66
N ILE A 192 -6.04 11.57 8.37
CA ILE A 192 -5.80 10.52 7.36
C ILE A 192 -4.29 10.35 7.25
N ALA A 193 -3.79 9.19 7.67
CA ALA A 193 -2.35 8.94 7.70
C ALA A 193 -1.75 8.74 6.32
N THR A 194 -2.44 7.98 5.46
CA THR A 194 -1.92 7.55 4.15
C THR A 194 -2.97 7.57 3.06
N LEU A 195 -2.49 7.76 1.84
CA LEU A 195 -3.20 7.40 0.62
C LEU A 195 -2.32 6.43 -0.17
N GLN A 196 -2.89 5.33 -0.65
CA GLN A 196 -2.18 4.34 -1.45
C GLN A 196 -2.72 4.32 -2.88
N VAL A 197 -1.85 4.47 -3.86
CA VAL A 197 -2.19 4.44 -5.29
C VAL A 197 -1.17 3.63 -6.07
N GLN A 198 -1.59 3.15 -7.26
CA GLN A 198 -0.66 2.57 -8.22
C GLN A 198 0.28 3.66 -8.73
N TYR A 199 1.58 3.52 -8.49
CA TYR A 199 2.57 4.49 -8.93
C TYR A 199 3.92 3.85 -9.20
N SER A 200 4.43 4.08 -10.40
CA SER A 200 5.72 3.59 -10.88
C SER A 200 6.12 4.36 -12.14
N LEU A 201 7.32 4.09 -12.65
CA LEU A 201 7.77 4.61 -13.95
C LEU A 201 6.88 4.20 -15.15
N VAL A 202 6.09 3.13 -15.00
CA VAL A 202 5.12 2.68 -16.01
C VAL A 202 3.67 2.99 -15.64
N SER A 203 3.45 3.73 -14.56
CA SER A 203 2.13 4.14 -14.07
C SER A 203 2.24 5.47 -13.31
N THR A 204 2.45 6.56 -14.03
CA THR A 204 2.65 7.90 -13.45
C THR A 204 1.36 8.71 -13.31
N TYR A 205 0.28 8.28 -13.94
CA TYR A 205 -0.99 9.00 -14.09
C TYR A 205 -1.53 9.62 -12.79
N PRO A 206 -1.58 8.94 -11.64
CA PRO A 206 -2.14 9.53 -10.42
C PRO A 206 -1.39 10.79 -9.98
N VAL A 207 -0.09 10.85 -10.22
CA VAL A 207 0.75 11.99 -9.84
C VAL A 207 0.78 13.04 -10.96
N THR A 208 1.05 12.63 -12.21
CA THR A 208 1.25 13.57 -13.32
C THR A 208 -0.04 14.21 -13.83
N GLU A 209 -1.13 13.43 -13.92
CA GLU A 209 -2.39 13.88 -14.51
C GLU A 209 -3.42 14.27 -13.44
N LEU A 210 -3.54 13.50 -12.35
CA LEU A 210 -4.48 13.79 -11.28
C LEU A 210 -3.95 14.77 -10.23
N GLY A 211 -2.63 14.96 -10.12
CA GLY A 211 -2.01 15.84 -9.13
C GLY A 211 -2.18 15.37 -7.68
N ILE A 212 -2.27 14.05 -7.46
CA ILE A 212 -2.58 13.51 -6.14
C ILE A 212 -1.44 13.73 -5.12
N LYS A 213 -0.17 13.80 -5.60
CA LYS A 213 0.98 14.02 -4.71
C LYS A 213 0.93 15.40 -4.05
N GLU A 214 0.63 16.43 -4.84
CA GLU A 214 0.49 17.80 -4.34
C GLU A 214 -0.62 17.90 -3.31
N VAL A 215 -1.77 17.28 -3.57
CA VAL A 215 -2.88 17.25 -2.63
C VAL A 215 -2.51 16.53 -1.33
N CYS A 216 -1.82 15.40 -1.43
CA CYS A 216 -1.32 14.69 -0.24
C CYS A 216 -0.37 15.56 0.58
N ASP A 217 0.54 16.27 -0.07
CA ASP A 217 1.49 17.17 0.61
C ASP A 217 0.78 18.33 1.29
N GLU A 218 -0.20 18.96 0.63
CA GLU A 218 -1.03 20.03 1.22
C GLU A 218 -1.79 19.56 2.46
N LEU A 219 -2.27 18.32 2.46
CA LEU A 219 -3.10 17.77 3.53
C LEU A 219 -2.30 17.02 4.60
N GLY A 220 -0.98 16.91 4.45
CA GLY A 220 -0.12 16.15 5.38
C GLY A 220 -0.33 14.64 5.32
N ILE A 221 -0.74 14.11 4.18
CA ILE A 221 -1.01 12.69 3.95
C ILE A 221 0.20 12.05 3.26
N ARG A 222 0.67 10.91 3.77
CA ARG A 222 1.77 10.16 3.15
C ARG A 222 1.25 9.33 1.99
N LEU A 223 1.92 9.43 0.83
CA LEU A 223 1.54 8.68 -0.38
C LEU A 223 2.32 7.36 -0.45
N ILE A 224 1.59 6.26 -0.43
CA ILE A 224 2.14 4.91 -0.62
C ILE A 224 1.97 4.51 -2.09
N ALA A 225 3.06 4.04 -2.71
CA ALA A 225 3.10 3.61 -4.09
C ALA A 225 3.06 2.08 -4.17
N TYR A 226 1.93 1.49 -4.57
CA TYR A 226 1.87 0.07 -4.83
C TYR A 226 2.24 -0.27 -6.28
N SER A 227 2.68 -1.48 -6.52
CA SER A 227 3.24 -1.95 -7.79
C SER A 227 4.37 -1.06 -8.34
N PRO A 228 5.36 -0.69 -7.52
CA PRO A 228 6.43 0.22 -7.94
C PRO A 228 7.33 -0.37 -9.02
N LEU A 229 7.31 -1.69 -9.22
CA LEU A 229 8.05 -2.40 -10.26
C LEU A 229 7.20 -2.78 -11.48
N GLY A 230 5.95 -2.31 -11.56
CA GLY A 230 5.08 -2.59 -12.68
C GLY A 230 4.84 -4.10 -12.89
N LEU A 231 4.44 -4.81 -11.83
CA LEU A 231 4.27 -6.28 -11.82
C LEU A 231 5.54 -7.06 -12.18
N GLY A 232 6.69 -6.45 -12.14
CA GLY A 232 8.00 -7.02 -12.49
C GLY A 232 8.58 -6.55 -13.82
N MET A 233 7.88 -5.68 -14.57
CA MET A 233 8.38 -5.15 -15.85
C MET A 233 9.64 -4.28 -15.71
N LEU A 234 9.85 -3.66 -14.54
CA LEU A 234 10.98 -2.77 -14.26
C LEU A 234 12.17 -3.48 -13.58
N THR A 235 12.13 -4.80 -13.46
CA THR A 235 13.20 -5.55 -12.76
C THR A 235 14.44 -5.80 -13.61
N GLY A 236 14.35 -5.63 -14.93
CA GLY A 236 15.40 -6.01 -15.86
C GLY A 236 15.45 -7.51 -16.19
N LYS A 237 14.61 -8.33 -15.54
CA LYS A 237 14.53 -9.77 -15.79
C LYS A 237 13.89 -10.09 -17.13
N TYR A 238 12.96 -9.26 -17.58
CA TYR A 238 12.21 -9.41 -18.83
C TYR A 238 12.47 -8.19 -19.71
N GLY A 239 12.70 -8.44 -20.98
CA GLY A 239 12.95 -7.39 -21.98
C GLY A 239 11.81 -7.23 -22.98
N PRO A 240 11.88 -6.19 -23.84
CA PRO A 240 10.90 -5.93 -24.89
C PRO A 240 10.72 -7.09 -25.90
N ASP A 241 11.77 -7.86 -26.11
CA ASP A 241 11.79 -9.00 -27.05
C ASP A 241 11.53 -10.35 -26.36
N GLY A 242 11.24 -10.34 -25.07
CA GLY A 242 11.06 -11.55 -24.27
C GLY A 242 12.38 -12.13 -23.73
N PRO A 243 12.35 -13.34 -23.14
CA PRO A 243 11.16 -14.11 -22.84
C PRO A 243 10.22 -13.44 -21.82
N TYR A 244 8.95 -13.78 -21.88
CA TYR A 244 7.94 -13.22 -20.96
C TYR A 244 7.55 -14.24 -19.89
N PRO A 245 7.02 -13.80 -18.74
CA PRO A 245 6.51 -14.73 -17.73
C PRO A 245 5.33 -15.54 -18.25
N LYS A 246 5.08 -16.70 -17.64
CA LYS A 246 3.93 -17.54 -17.97
C LYS A 246 2.63 -16.95 -17.41
N GLY A 247 1.50 -17.39 -17.97
CA GLY A 247 0.17 -17.02 -17.49
C GLY A 247 -0.26 -15.59 -17.83
N LEU A 248 -1.20 -15.07 -17.08
CA LEU A 248 -1.82 -13.76 -17.33
C LEU A 248 -0.80 -12.60 -17.35
N ARG A 249 0.20 -12.66 -16.48
CA ARG A 249 1.29 -11.66 -16.49
C ARG A 249 2.03 -11.62 -17.81
N GLY A 250 2.26 -12.78 -18.43
CA GLY A 250 2.94 -12.86 -19.73
C GLY A 250 2.18 -12.18 -20.86
N LEU A 251 0.84 -12.22 -20.81
CA LEU A 251 0.00 -11.50 -21.78
C LEU A 251 0.18 -9.99 -21.64
N VAL A 252 0.15 -9.49 -20.42
CA VAL A 252 0.37 -8.07 -20.12
C VAL A 252 1.77 -7.63 -20.57
N PHE A 253 2.79 -8.39 -20.23
CA PHE A 253 4.18 -8.08 -20.59
C PHE A 253 4.40 -8.05 -22.10
N ARG A 254 3.84 -9.00 -22.82
CA ARG A 254 3.91 -9.06 -24.30
C ARG A 254 3.25 -7.84 -24.95
N GLN A 255 2.19 -7.35 -24.34
CA GLN A 255 1.47 -6.18 -24.86
C GLN A 255 2.19 -4.86 -24.56
N LEU A 256 2.83 -4.74 -23.39
CA LEU A 256 3.34 -3.47 -22.89
C LEU A 256 4.85 -3.29 -23.07
N LEU A 257 5.66 -4.31 -22.79
CA LEU A 257 7.13 -4.17 -22.79
C LEU A 257 7.73 -3.66 -24.10
N PRO A 258 7.27 -4.07 -25.30
CA PRO A 258 7.83 -3.52 -26.54
C PRO A 258 7.70 -2.01 -26.66
N GLY A 259 6.60 -1.42 -26.18
CA GLY A 259 6.40 0.03 -26.18
C GLY A 259 7.15 0.79 -25.09
N MET A 260 7.81 0.08 -24.17
CA MET A 260 8.57 0.64 -23.05
C MET A 260 10.08 0.61 -23.30
N ARG A 261 10.56 0.22 -24.48
CA ARG A 261 11.98 0.04 -24.77
C ARG A 261 12.85 1.24 -24.36
N PRO A 262 12.54 2.51 -24.73
CA PRO A 262 13.38 3.64 -24.35
C PRO A 262 13.47 3.82 -22.83
N LEU A 263 12.37 3.62 -22.10
CA LEU A 263 12.36 3.69 -20.65
C LEU A 263 13.23 2.60 -20.02
N LEU A 264 13.13 1.36 -20.50
CA LEU A 264 13.91 0.24 -19.99
C LEU A 264 15.40 0.41 -20.28
N GLU A 265 15.77 0.99 -21.43
CA GLU A 265 17.15 1.33 -21.77
C GLU A 265 17.71 2.39 -20.83
N THR A 266 17.01 3.51 -20.63
CA THR A 266 17.40 4.57 -19.70
C THR A 266 17.56 4.04 -18.27
N LEU A 267 16.60 3.23 -17.82
CA LEU A 267 16.63 2.60 -16.50
C LEU A 267 17.85 1.69 -16.33
N GLY A 268 18.17 0.88 -17.36
CA GLY A 268 19.33 -0.01 -17.38
C GLY A 268 20.66 0.74 -17.39
N GLU A 269 20.77 1.82 -18.13
CA GLU A 269 21.97 2.68 -18.18
C GLU A 269 22.28 3.33 -16.83
N ILE A 270 21.26 3.93 -16.19
CA ILE A 270 21.40 4.52 -14.84
C ILE A 270 21.76 3.44 -13.83
N ALA A 271 21.11 2.27 -13.89
CA ALA A 271 21.42 1.14 -13.01
C ALA A 271 22.87 0.72 -13.12
N THR A 272 23.38 0.59 -14.34
CA THR A 272 24.78 0.23 -14.61
C THR A 272 25.73 1.31 -14.06
N HIS A 273 25.45 2.59 -14.34
CA HIS A 273 26.26 3.71 -13.85
C HIS A 273 26.33 3.77 -12.32
N ARG A 274 25.22 3.46 -11.66
CA ARG A 274 25.10 3.45 -10.18
C ARG A 274 25.57 2.15 -9.53
N ASN A 275 25.95 1.15 -10.31
CA ASN A 275 26.23 -0.20 -9.81
C ASN A 275 25.06 -0.76 -8.98
N LYS A 276 23.85 -0.54 -9.48
CA LYS A 276 22.58 -1.01 -8.92
C LYS A 276 21.82 -1.83 -9.95
N THR A 277 20.76 -2.51 -9.51
CA THR A 277 19.85 -3.19 -10.44
C THR A 277 18.77 -2.25 -10.95
N PRO A 278 18.15 -2.52 -12.11
CA PRO A 278 17.00 -1.75 -12.58
C PRO A 278 15.88 -1.68 -11.55
N ALA A 279 15.58 -2.77 -10.85
CA ALA A 279 14.58 -2.79 -9.77
C ALA A 279 14.93 -1.80 -8.65
N GLN A 280 16.19 -1.78 -8.20
CA GLN A 280 16.64 -0.85 -7.16
C GLN A 280 16.53 0.60 -7.60
N VAL A 281 16.86 0.92 -8.84
CA VAL A 281 16.71 2.27 -9.40
C VAL A 281 15.23 2.66 -9.49
N ALA A 282 14.37 1.77 -9.96
CA ALA A 282 12.93 2.03 -10.05
C ALA A 282 12.28 2.27 -8.68
N ILE A 283 12.66 1.52 -7.66
CA ILE A 283 12.20 1.73 -6.28
C ILE A 283 12.74 3.06 -5.73
N ASN A 284 14.04 3.32 -5.90
CA ASN A 284 14.67 4.55 -5.44
C ASN A 284 14.05 5.79 -6.10
N TRP A 285 13.68 5.71 -7.39
CA TRP A 285 12.94 6.77 -8.06
C TRP A 285 11.63 7.09 -7.34
N CYS A 286 10.84 6.09 -6.92
CA CYS A 286 9.63 6.32 -6.12
C CYS A 286 9.93 7.06 -4.82
N ILE A 287 11.02 6.69 -4.13
CA ILE A 287 11.46 7.37 -2.89
C ILE A 287 11.84 8.82 -3.19
N CYS A 288 12.60 9.07 -4.24
CA CYS A 288 12.98 10.42 -4.68
C CYS A 288 11.76 11.29 -5.06
N LYS A 289 10.68 10.67 -5.53
CA LYS A 289 9.40 11.36 -5.81
C LYS A 289 8.59 11.65 -4.53
N GLY A 290 9.12 11.35 -3.35
CA GLY A 290 8.48 11.60 -2.07
C GLY A 290 7.36 10.62 -1.73
N THR A 291 7.36 9.44 -2.32
CA THR A 291 6.40 8.36 -2.02
C THR A 291 7.04 7.25 -1.19
N ILE A 292 6.21 6.38 -0.63
CA ILE A 292 6.65 5.17 0.07
C ILE A 292 6.35 3.97 -0.84
N PRO A 293 7.32 3.47 -1.62
CA PRO A 293 7.09 2.28 -2.43
C PRO A 293 6.95 1.03 -1.56
N ILE A 294 6.07 0.14 -1.98
CA ILE A 294 5.84 -1.15 -1.31
C ILE A 294 6.04 -2.32 -2.29
N PRO A 295 7.28 -2.54 -2.77
CA PRO A 295 7.56 -3.66 -3.65
C PRO A 295 7.29 -4.98 -2.93
N GLY A 296 6.75 -5.96 -3.67
CA GLY A 296 6.58 -7.32 -3.17
C GLY A 296 7.87 -8.13 -3.27
N ALA A 297 7.95 -9.21 -2.48
CA ALA A 297 9.01 -10.20 -2.57
C ALA A 297 8.45 -11.60 -2.30
N LYS A 298 8.83 -12.57 -3.13
CA LYS A 298 8.48 -13.99 -2.96
C LYS A 298 9.67 -14.85 -2.57
N SER A 299 10.86 -14.30 -2.66
CA SER A 299 12.11 -14.97 -2.32
C SER A 299 13.03 -14.05 -1.50
N LEU A 300 13.90 -14.66 -0.71
CA LEU A 300 14.92 -13.91 0.06
C LEU A 300 15.77 -13.04 -0.85
N LYS A 301 16.18 -13.57 -2.01
CA LYS A 301 16.94 -12.81 -3.01
C LYS A 301 16.23 -11.54 -3.47
N GLN A 302 14.92 -11.61 -3.70
CA GLN A 302 14.13 -10.43 -4.07
C GLN A 302 14.06 -9.42 -2.91
N ALA A 303 13.88 -9.89 -1.69
CA ALA A 303 13.87 -9.02 -0.51
C ALA A 303 15.21 -8.30 -0.30
N GLU A 304 16.33 -9.01 -0.46
CA GLU A 304 17.68 -8.45 -0.39
C GLU A 304 17.90 -7.40 -1.48
N GLN A 305 17.49 -7.69 -2.71
CA GLN A 305 17.58 -6.77 -3.82
C GLN A 305 16.74 -5.51 -3.59
N ASN A 306 15.50 -5.65 -3.12
CA ASN A 306 14.64 -4.52 -2.81
C ASN A 306 15.24 -3.64 -1.71
N ALA A 307 15.79 -4.23 -0.65
CA ALA A 307 16.44 -3.50 0.44
C ALA A 307 17.64 -2.66 -0.06
N GLY A 308 18.35 -3.12 -1.08
CA GLY A 308 19.42 -2.39 -1.75
C GLY A 308 18.99 -1.13 -2.51
N ALA A 309 17.68 -0.84 -2.57
CA ALA A 309 17.17 0.42 -3.09
C ALA A 309 17.28 1.58 -2.09
N MET A 310 17.55 1.30 -0.81
CA MET A 310 17.71 2.30 0.24
C MET A 310 19.19 2.62 0.52
N GLY A 311 19.43 3.73 1.24
CA GLY A 311 20.76 4.13 1.68
C GLY A 311 21.57 4.92 0.65
N TRP A 312 20.97 5.27 -0.47
CA TRP A 312 21.51 6.10 -1.54
C TRP A 312 20.37 6.84 -2.24
N SER A 313 20.67 7.77 -3.11
CA SER A 313 19.66 8.55 -3.82
C SER A 313 20.09 8.85 -5.24
N LEU A 314 19.18 8.76 -6.18
CA LEU A 314 19.32 9.34 -7.52
C LEU A 314 19.51 10.85 -7.39
N ASP A 315 20.34 11.44 -8.24
CA ASP A 315 20.42 12.88 -8.35
C ASP A 315 19.24 13.45 -9.16
N SER A 316 19.09 14.77 -9.13
CA SER A 316 17.97 15.43 -9.82
C SER A 316 17.99 15.23 -11.33
N GLY A 317 19.18 15.14 -11.94
CA GLY A 317 19.32 14.88 -13.38
C GLY A 317 18.84 13.50 -13.77
N GLU A 318 19.22 12.49 -12.99
CA GLU A 318 18.77 11.10 -13.20
C GLU A 318 17.25 10.94 -13.01
N VAL A 319 16.69 11.60 -12.00
CA VAL A 319 15.22 11.61 -11.78
C VAL A 319 14.51 12.25 -12.96
N GLU A 320 15.00 13.39 -13.45
CA GLU A 320 14.43 14.09 -14.60
C GLU A 320 14.53 13.25 -15.89
N GLU A 321 15.65 12.57 -16.09
CA GLU A 321 15.86 11.68 -17.24
C GLU A 321 14.86 10.50 -17.22
N LEU A 322 14.65 9.88 -16.07
CA LEU A 322 13.64 8.84 -15.89
C LEU A 322 12.21 9.38 -16.07
N ASP A 323 11.91 10.56 -15.56
CA ASP A 323 10.61 11.21 -15.75
C ASP A 323 10.31 11.43 -17.23
N LYS A 324 11.29 11.94 -17.99
CA LYS A 324 11.14 12.13 -19.44
C LYS A 324 10.98 10.81 -20.19
N ALA A 325 11.76 9.80 -19.84
CA ALA A 325 11.65 8.47 -20.45
C ALA A 325 10.29 7.84 -20.18
N ALA A 326 9.74 8.01 -18.97
CA ALA A 326 8.41 7.53 -18.62
C ALA A 326 7.31 8.26 -19.42
N GLN A 327 7.40 9.59 -19.56
CA GLN A 327 6.44 10.38 -20.33
C GLN A 327 6.47 10.05 -21.83
N ASN A 328 7.63 9.72 -22.37
CA ASN A 328 7.82 9.39 -23.79
C ASN A 328 7.58 7.92 -24.10
N SER A 329 7.17 7.13 -23.13
CA SER A 329 6.85 5.72 -23.32
C SER A 329 5.55 5.55 -24.13
N ASP A 330 5.59 4.76 -25.21
CA ASP A 330 4.41 4.50 -26.06
C ASP A 330 3.33 3.70 -25.35
N LYS A 331 3.70 2.98 -24.31
CA LYS A 331 2.80 2.14 -23.51
C LYS A 331 3.01 2.40 -22.02
N THR A 332 1.90 2.38 -21.29
CA THR A 332 1.86 2.47 -19.83
C THR A 332 0.94 1.40 -19.28
N MET A 333 1.09 1.08 -17.99
CA MET A 333 0.12 0.22 -17.31
C MET A 333 -1.24 0.90 -17.25
N VAL A 334 -2.28 0.09 -17.45
CA VAL A 334 -3.66 0.53 -17.21
C VAL A 334 -3.81 0.84 -15.72
N GLN A 335 -4.43 1.97 -15.42
CA GLN A 335 -4.76 2.35 -14.06
C GLN A 335 -5.72 1.34 -13.43
N ASN A 336 -5.65 1.22 -12.11
CA ASN A 336 -6.61 0.43 -11.37
C ASN A 336 -8.03 0.93 -11.66
N ILE A 337 -8.93 0.01 -12.01
CA ILE A 337 -10.33 0.32 -12.36
C ILE A 337 -11.08 1.01 -11.21
N PHE A 338 -10.61 0.84 -9.97
CA PHE A 338 -11.20 1.47 -8.79
C PHE A 338 -10.62 2.87 -8.49
N GLN A 339 -9.62 3.34 -9.26
CA GLN A 339 -9.06 4.68 -9.07
C GLN A 339 -10.13 5.73 -9.37
N SER A 340 -10.54 6.50 -8.36
CA SER A 340 -11.44 7.64 -8.55
C SER A 340 -10.68 8.89 -9.03
N ARG A 341 -11.42 9.86 -9.57
CA ARG A 341 -10.89 11.14 -10.03
C ARG A 341 -10.98 12.23 -8.96
#